data_7931ca72a8a3cb8ce185cec496103290
#
_entry.id   7931ca72a8a3cb8ce185cec496103290
#
_cell.length_a   1.000
_cell.length_b   1.000
_cell.length_c   1.000
_cell.angle_alpha   90.00
_cell.angle_beta   90.00
_cell.angle_gamma   90.00
#
_symmetry.space_group_name_H-M   'P 1'
#
loop_
_entity.id
_entity.type
_entity.pdbx_description
1 polymer ?
#
loop_
_entity_poly.entity_id
_entity_poly.type
_entity_poly.pdbx_seq_one_letter_code
_entity_poly.pdbx_strand_id
1 'polypeptide(L)'
;MEYAVRLIADGTIILITILALYAFIFMVPRVRWWFWALRIVAAGLTTYAAAKLAGFLYQPETMRPFEKLGVEPGAAYLNNPGFPSDHALFAMFLTLAVWYSTRSKWLALVMLTLTVAMGVGRVFALVHTPTDVVGGFVIALIGVLWYRRTTKKVVE
;
A
#
# COMPACT_ATOMS: atom_id res chain seq x y z
N MET A 1 20.88 -8.03 -12.22
CA MET A 1 19.42 -8.25 -12.15
C MET A 1 18.90 -8.05 -10.72
N GLU A 2 19.57 -8.59 -9.73
CA GLU A 2 19.20 -8.49 -8.30
C GLU A 2 19.06 -7.05 -7.79
N TYR A 3 20.00 -6.17 -8.15
CA TYR A 3 19.96 -4.77 -7.71
C TYR A 3 18.72 -4.01 -8.21
N ALA A 4 18.31 -4.25 -9.46
CA ALA A 4 17.11 -3.64 -10.03
C ALA A 4 15.83 -4.15 -9.35
N VAL A 5 15.75 -5.45 -9.07
CA VAL A 5 14.62 -6.05 -8.36
C VAL A 5 14.51 -5.46 -6.95
N ARG A 6 15.63 -5.37 -6.22
CA ARG A 6 15.66 -4.77 -4.88
C ARG A 6 15.26 -3.31 -4.89
N LEU A 7 15.74 -2.52 -5.86
CA LEU A 7 15.36 -1.11 -6.01
C LEU A 7 13.86 -0.95 -6.25
N ILE A 8 13.27 -1.80 -7.09
CA ILE A 8 11.83 -1.79 -7.35
C ILE A 8 11.05 -2.26 -6.12
N ALA A 9 11.49 -3.33 -5.47
CA ALA A 9 10.79 -3.93 -4.34
C ALA A 9 10.79 -3.05 -3.07
N ASP A 10 11.92 -2.38 -2.78
CA ASP A 10 12.10 -1.59 -1.55
C ASP A 10 12.16 -0.08 -1.83
N GLY A 11 12.80 0.37 -2.92
CA GLY A 11 12.96 1.80 -3.21
C GLY A 11 11.66 2.48 -3.64
N THR A 12 10.79 1.77 -4.36
CA THR A 12 9.54 2.36 -4.87
C THR A 12 8.59 2.80 -3.76
N ILE A 13 8.58 2.15 -2.59
CA ILE A 13 7.73 2.56 -1.46
C ILE A 13 8.12 3.94 -0.93
N ILE A 14 9.42 4.27 -0.96
CA ILE A 14 9.93 5.59 -0.57
C ILE A 14 9.40 6.65 -1.54
N LEU A 15 9.49 6.39 -2.84
CA LEU A 15 8.98 7.29 -3.88
C LEU A 15 7.46 7.51 -3.75
N ILE A 16 6.68 6.44 -3.55
CA ILE A 16 5.24 6.51 -3.31
C ILE A 16 4.94 7.38 -2.08
N THR A 17 5.69 7.21 -1.00
CA THR A 17 5.52 8.00 0.23
C THR A 17 5.83 9.48 0.00
N ILE A 18 6.92 9.79 -0.71
CA ILE A 18 7.27 11.18 -1.06
C ILE A 18 6.18 11.81 -1.93
N LEU A 19 5.68 11.10 -2.95
CA LEU A 19 4.59 11.59 -3.79
C LEU A 19 3.29 11.81 -3.00
N ALA A 20 2.98 10.93 -2.04
CA ALA A 20 1.80 11.10 -1.19
C ALA A 20 1.92 12.31 -0.26
N LEU A 21 3.09 12.53 0.34
CA LEU A 21 3.37 13.72 1.16
C LEU A 21 3.32 15.00 0.32
N TYR A 22 3.95 15.00 -0.85
CA TYR A 22 3.87 16.12 -1.79
C TYR A 22 2.42 16.45 -2.15
N ALA A 23 1.64 15.43 -2.51
CA ALA A 23 0.23 15.60 -2.86
C ALA A 23 -0.58 16.18 -1.70
N PHE A 24 -0.38 15.70 -0.48
CA PHE A 24 -1.06 16.19 0.71
C PHE A 24 -0.71 17.65 1.00
N ILE A 25 0.57 18.01 0.95
CA ILE A 25 1.06 19.35 1.30
C ILE A 25 0.68 20.39 0.24
N PHE A 26 0.82 20.07 -1.04
CA PHE A 26 0.72 21.05 -2.13
C PHE A 26 -0.59 20.99 -2.92
N MET A 27 -1.30 19.86 -2.92
CA MET A 27 -2.51 19.69 -3.73
C MET A 27 -3.80 19.64 -2.89
N VAL A 28 -3.72 19.38 -1.58
CA VAL A 28 -4.89 19.45 -0.69
C VAL A 28 -5.01 20.87 -0.13
N PRO A 29 -6.17 21.56 -0.30
CA PRO A 29 -6.38 22.88 0.28
C PRO A 29 -6.19 22.89 1.79
N ARG A 30 -5.43 23.85 2.35
CA ARG A 30 -5.10 23.93 3.79
C ARG A 30 -6.31 23.88 4.70
N VAL A 31 -7.42 24.50 4.28
CA VAL A 31 -8.70 24.49 5.01
C VAL A 31 -9.25 23.07 5.19
N ARG A 32 -8.87 22.11 4.34
CA ARG A 32 -9.30 20.71 4.40
C ARG A 32 -8.26 19.76 4.99
N TRP A 33 -7.09 20.23 5.44
CA TRP A 33 -6.02 19.37 5.92
C TRP A 33 -6.46 18.51 7.10
N TRP A 34 -7.02 19.08 8.15
CA TRP A 34 -7.51 18.33 9.31
C TRP A 34 -8.57 17.30 8.94
N PHE A 35 -9.46 17.69 8.04
CA PHE A 35 -10.51 16.81 7.56
C PHE A 35 -9.93 15.58 6.83
N TRP A 36 -8.95 15.78 5.92
CA TRP A 36 -8.32 14.69 5.21
C TRP A 36 -7.35 13.91 6.10
N ALA A 37 -6.59 14.56 6.97
CA ALA A 37 -5.69 13.89 7.90
C ALA A 37 -6.43 12.88 8.79
N LEU A 38 -7.55 13.29 9.41
CA LEU A 38 -8.36 12.39 10.25
C LEU A 38 -8.89 11.19 9.45
N ARG A 39 -9.32 11.39 8.21
CA ARG A 39 -9.81 10.30 7.35
C ARG A 39 -8.72 9.36 6.91
N ILE A 40 -7.56 9.89 6.55
CA ILE A 40 -6.40 9.10 6.18
C ILE A 40 -5.93 8.27 7.37
N VAL A 41 -5.85 8.86 8.57
CA VAL A 41 -5.49 8.14 9.78
C VAL A 41 -6.52 7.05 10.11
N ALA A 42 -7.82 7.36 10.07
CA ALA A 42 -8.87 6.38 10.32
C ALA A 42 -8.86 5.24 9.30
N ALA A 43 -8.67 5.57 8.01
CA ALA A 43 -8.51 4.57 6.95
C ALA A 43 -7.27 3.71 7.17
N GLY A 44 -6.13 4.31 7.52
CA GLY A 44 -4.89 3.60 7.80
C GLY A 44 -5.01 2.64 8.98
N LEU A 45 -5.57 3.09 10.09
CA LEU A 45 -5.77 2.26 11.28
C LEU A 45 -6.72 1.08 11.00
N THR A 46 -7.83 1.33 10.29
CA THR A 46 -8.80 0.27 9.98
C THR A 46 -8.26 -0.74 8.97
N THR A 47 -7.55 -0.29 7.93
CA THR A 47 -6.91 -1.21 6.96
C THR A 47 -5.80 -2.01 7.60
N TYR A 48 -4.98 -1.39 8.45
CA TYR A 48 -3.93 -2.08 9.17
C TYR A 48 -4.48 -3.12 10.15
N ALA A 49 -5.49 -2.77 10.94
CA ALA A 49 -6.17 -3.71 11.83
C ALA A 49 -6.79 -4.89 11.06
N ALA A 50 -7.46 -4.59 9.93
CA ALA A 50 -8.01 -5.63 9.06
C ALA A 50 -6.91 -6.55 8.48
N ALA A 51 -5.76 -5.98 8.09
CA ALA A 51 -4.63 -6.75 7.60
C ALA A 51 -4.05 -7.69 8.68
N LYS A 52 -3.89 -7.20 9.91
CA LYS A 52 -3.42 -8.04 11.03
C LYS A 52 -4.42 -9.13 11.37
N LEU A 53 -5.72 -8.82 11.36
CA LEU A 53 -6.77 -9.83 11.56
C LEU A 53 -6.77 -10.86 10.42
N ALA A 54 -6.69 -10.43 9.17
CA ALA A 54 -6.63 -11.32 8.02
C ALA A 54 -5.38 -12.22 8.08
N GLY A 55 -4.22 -11.66 8.43
CA GLY A 55 -2.99 -12.42 8.63
C GLY A 55 -3.05 -13.41 9.80
N PHE A 56 -3.79 -13.11 10.85
CA PHE A 56 -4.03 -14.03 11.94
C PHE A 56 -4.96 -15.18 11.54
N LEU A 57 -6.00 -14.90 10.77
CA LEU A 57 -7.02 -15.89 10.39
C LEU A 57 -6.61 -16.75 9.19
N TYR A 58 -5.76 -16.23 8.32
CA TYR A 58 -5.42 -16.86 7.05
C TYR A 58 -3.92 -16.68 6.73
N GLN A 59 -3.20 -17.79 6.79
CA GLN A 59 -1.81 -17.89 6.37
C GLN A 59 -1.73 -18.97 5.30
N PRO A 60 -1.84 -18.63 4.01
CA PRO A 60 -1.84 -19.61 2.93
C PRO A 60 -0.52 -20.40 2.86
N GLU A 61 0.57 -19.74 3.30
CA GLU A 61 1.89 -20.31 3.33
C GLU A 61 2.65 -19.88 4.58
N THR A 62 3.25 -20.86 5.27
CA THR A 62 4.04 -20.62 6.48
C THR A 62 5.48 -20.20 6.20
N MET A 63 6.01 -20.59 5.03
CA MET A 63 7.37 -20.28 4.58
C MET A 63 7.31 -19.32 3.37
N ARG A 64 8.20 -18.34 3.38
CA ARG A 64 8.36 -17.44 2.23
C ARG A 64 9.00 -18.15 1.04
N PRO A 65 8.80 -17.66 -0.21
CA PRO A 65 9.35 -18.32 -1.39
C PRO A 65 10.87 -18.51 -1.33
N PHE A 66 11.64 -17.52 -0.84
CA PHE A 66 13.10 -17.65 -0.70
C PHE A 66 13.52 -18.75 0.30
N GLU A 67 12.76 -18.91 1.40
CA GLU A 67 13.01 -19.96 2.40
C GLU A 67 12.75 -21.35 1.82
N LYS A 68 11.66 -21.50 1.03
CA LYS A 68 11.34 -22.78 0.35
C LYS A 68 12.40 -23.18 -0.67
N LEU A 69 13.02 -22.20 -1.33
CA LEU A 69 14.03 -22.42 -2.35
C LEU A 69 15.45 -22.52 -1.76
N GLY A 70 15.62 -22.22 -0.47
CA GLY A 70 16.94 -22.22 0.18
C GLY A 70 17.88 -21.15 -0.38
N VAL A 71 17.35 -20.00 -0.82
CA VAL A 71 18.12 -18.89 -1.39
C VAL A 71 18.02 -17.65 -0.51
N GLU A 72 18.92 -16.69 -0.72
CA GLU A 72 18.85 -15.40 -0.01
C GLU A 72 17.67 -14.55 -0.49
N PRO A 73 17.04 -13.78 0.40
CA PRO A 73 15.94 -12.88 0.04
C PRO A 73 16.43 -11.73 -0.86
N GLY A 74 15.76 -11.51 -1.98
CA GLY A 74 16.11 -10.44 -2.93
C GLY A 74 15.72 -9.02 -2.49
N ALA A 75 15.02 -8.86 -1.34
CA ALA A 75 14.59 -7.57 -0.78
C ALA A 75 14.44 -7.64 0.74
N ALA A 76 14.31 -6.49 1.40
CA ALA A 76 14.07 -6.43 2.84
C ALA A 76 12.73 -7.07 3.21
N TYR A 77 12.68 -7.78 4.33
CA TYR A 77 11.47 -8.39 4.86
C TYR A 77 11.44 -8.34 6.39
N LEU A 78 10.24 -8.44 6.95
CA LEU A 78 10.06 -8.63 8.38
C LEU A 78 9.96 -10.13 8.67
N ASN A 79 10.52 -10.56 9.78
CA ASN A 79 10.42 -11.96 10.24
C ASN A 79 9.02 -12.22 10.85
N ASN A 80 8.02 -12.22 9.98
CA ASN A 80 6.62 -12.48 10.29
C ASN A 80 5.99 -13.31 9.16
N PRO A 81 4.79 -13.87 9.36
CA PRO A 81 4.03 -14.52 8.30
C PRO A 81 3.86 -13.59 7.07
N GLY A 82 3.92 -14.17 5.86
CA GLY A 82 3.97 -13.38 4.62
C GLY A 82 2.67 -12.65 4.27
N PHE A 83 1.52 -13.19 4.66
CA PHE A 83 0.21 -12.66 4.28
C PHE A 83 -0.38 -11.72 5.34
N PRO A 84 -0.98 -10.62 4.94
CA PRO A 84 -0.83 -9.96 3.63
C PRO A 84 0.48 -9.16 3.56
N SER A 85 0.91 -8.78 2.35
CA SER A 85 2.11 -7.93 2.19
C SER A 85 1.88 -6.52 2.75
N ASP A 86 2.64 -6.16 3.78
CA ASP A 86 2.58 -4.81 4.39
C ASP A 86 2.97 -3.71 3.39
N HIS A 87 3.95 -3.95 2.51
CA HIS A 87 4.34 -3.01 1.45
C HIS A 87 3.20 -2.79 0.45
N ALA A 88 2.55 -3.86 -0.01
CA ALA A 88 1.43 -3.77 -0.95
C ALA A 88 0.23 -3.04 -0.32
N LEU A 89 -0.08 -3.36 0.93
CA LEU A 89 -1.12 -2.69 1.71
C LEU A 89 -0.86 -1.18 1.80
N PHE A 90 0.34 -0.80 2.24
CA PHE A 90 0.69 0.58 2.49
C PHE A 90 0.74 1.42 1.19
N ALA A 91 1.35 0.87 0.13
CA ALA A 91 1.41 1.56 -1.17
C ALA A 91 0.02 1.79 -1.78
N MET A 92 -0.86 0.78 -1.75
CA MET A 92 -2.22 0.91 -2.25
C MET A 92 -3.04 1.87 -1.37
N PHE A 93 -2.89 1.81 -0.05
CA PHE A 93 -3.50 2.74 0.88
C PHE A 93 -3.14 4.20 0.57
N LEU A 94 -1.85 4.51 0.36
CA LEU A 94 -1.38 5.85 -0.01
C LEU A 94 -1.92 6.28 -1.38
N THR A 95 -1.92 5.38 -2.36
CA THR A 95 -2.47 5.63 -3.69
C THR A 95 -3.95 6.04 -3.62
N LEU A 96 -4.74 5.32 -2.84
CA LEU A 96 -6.16 5.63 -2.62
C LEU A 96 -6.34 6.95 -1.85
N ALA A 97 -5.53 7.21 -0.82
CA ALA A 97 -5.56 8.46 -0.06
C ALA A 97 -5.34 9.68 -0.98
N VAL A 98 -4.34 9.60 -1.86
CA VAL A 98 -4.04 10.66 -2.84
C VAL A 98 -5.17 10.82 -3.85
N TRP A 99 -5.67 9.71 -4.41
CA TRP A 99 -6.79 9.76 -5.35
C TRP A 99 -8.00 10.51 -4.77
N TYR A 100 -8.39 10.18 -3.56
CA TYR A 100 -9.60 10.75 -2.95
C TYR A 100 -9.40 12.18 -2.43
N SER A 101 -8.22 12.50 -1.91
CA SER A 101 -7.94 13.83 -1.33
C SER A 101 -7.66 14.90 -2.39
N THR A 102 -6.98 14.55 -3.48
CA THR A 102 -6.56 15.52 -4.52
C THR A 102 -7.43 15.51 -5.76
N ARG A 103 -8.12 14.39 -6.04
CA ARG A 103 -8.86 14.14 -7.28
C ARG A 103 -7.98 14.16 -8.54
N SER A 104 -6.68 14.15 -8.41
CA SER A 104 -5.73 14.09 -9.53
C SER A 104 -5.66 12.68 -10.10
N LYS A 105 -6.27 12.48 -11.27
CA LYS A 105 -6.28 11.18 -11.97
C LYS A 105 -4.87 10.77 -12.40
N TRP A 106 -4.08 11.71 -12.90
CA TRP A 106 -2.73 11.44 -13.36
C TRP A 106 -1.80 11.00 -12.23
N LEU A 107 -1.80 11.73 -11.12
CA LEU A 107 -0.96 11.37 -9.98
C LEU A 107 -1.36 10.01 -9.40
N ALA A 108 -2.67 9.76 -9.28
CA ALA A 108 -3.15 8.47 -8.81
C ALA A 108 -2.78 7.32 -9.77
N LEU A 109 -2.83 7.55 -11.09
CA LEU A 109 -2.40 6.55 -12.08
C LEU A 109 -0.89 6.26 -11.97
N VAL A 110 -0.05 7.30 -11.85
CA VAL A 110 1.39 7.13 -11.63
C VAL A 110 1.65 6.33 -10.36
N MET A 111 1.01 6.69 -9.25
CA MET A 111 1.17 5.98 -7.98
C MET A 111 0.66 4.54 -8.06
N LEU A 112 -0.45 4.29 -8.76
CA LEU A 112 -0.96 2.94 -8.98
C LEU A 112 0.04 2.09 -9.78
N THR A 113 0.62 2.65 -10.84
CA THR A 113 1.65 1.96 -11.64
C THR A 113 2.86 1.60 -10.78
N LEU A 114 3.36 2.54 -9.96
CA LEU A 114 4.45 2.30 -9.01
C LEU A 114 4.07 1.24 -7.97
N THR A 115 2.84 1.28 -7.46
CA THR A 115 2.32 0.32 -6.49
C THR A 115 2.29 -1.10 -7.06
N VAL A 116 1.81 -1.26 -8.30
CA VAL A 116 1.81 -2.56 -8.99
C VAL A 116 3.23 -3.03 -9.28
N ALA A 117 4.09 -2.15 -9.81
CA ALA A 117 5.50 -2.47 -10.07
C ALA A 117 6.22 -2.92 -8.80
N MET A 118 6.01 -2.23 -7.67
CA MET A 118 6.56 -2.61 -6.38
C MET A 118 6.04 -3.99 -5.94
N GLY A 119 4.73 -4.25 -6.06
CA GLY A 119 4.16 -5.56 -5.74
C GLY A 119 4.78 -6.69 -6.56
N VAL A 120 4.95 -6.47 -7.87
CA VAL A 120 5.66 -7.41 -8.78
C VAL A 120 7.12 -7.58 -8.34
N GLY A 121 7.81 -6.49 -7.99
CA GLY A 121 9.17 -6.54 -7.45
C GLY A 121 9.28 -7.39 -6.19
N ARG A 122 8.31 -7.31 -5.28
CA ARG A 122 8.25 -8.13 -4.04
C ARG A 122 8.13 -9.63 -4.33
N VAL A 123 7.39 -10.00 -5.40
CA VAL A 123 7.27 -11.40 -5.85
C VAL A 123 8.58 -11.88 -6.48
N PHE A 124 9.18 -11.10 -7.38
CA PHE A 124 10.47 -11.45 -7.99
C PHE A 124 11.63 -11.49 -6.98
N ALA A 125 11.56 -10.69 -5.93
CA ALA A 125 12.50 -10.74 -4.81
C ALA A 125 12.30 -11.97 -3.90
N LEU A 126 11.31 -12.82 -4.18
CA LEU A 126 10.96 -14.04 -3.45
C LEU A 126 10.59 -13.80 -1.97
N VAL A 127 10.27 -12.57 -1.58
CA VAL A 127 9.88 -12.24 -0.21
C VAL A 127 8.38 -12.31 0.04
N HIS A 128 7.57 -12.32 -1.03
CA HIS A 128 6.12 -12.50 -0.99
C HIS A 128 5.61 -13.37 -2.15
N THR A 129 4.49 -14.05 -1.92
CA THR A 129 3.72 -14.71 -2.97
C THR A 129 2.82 -13.69 -3.68
N PRO A 130 2.33 -13.98 -4.91
CA PRO A 130 1.28 -13.17 -5.55
C PRO A 130 0.04 -12.99 -4.66
N THR A 131 -0.34 -14.03 -3.91
CA THR A 131 -1.49 -13.99 -2.99
C THR A 131 -1.28 -12.96 -1.87
N ASP A 132 -0.08 -12.85 -1.31
CA ASP A 132 0.23 -11.86 -0.26
C ASP A 132 0.09 -10.44 -0.79
N VAL A 133 0.59 -10.19 -2.01
CA VAL A 133 0.54 -8.86 -2.65
C VAL A 133 -0.90 -8.48 -2.98
N VAL A 134 -1.65 -9.37 -3.62
CA VAL A 134 -3.07 -9.14 -3.96
C VAL A 134 -3.89 -8.95 -2.68
N GLY A 135 -3.63 -9.77 -1.64
CA GLY A 135 -4.28 -9.63 -0.33
C GLY A 135 -4.06 -8.24 0.26
N GLY A 136 -2.83 -7.72 0.22
CA GLY A 136 -2.52 -6.35 0.65
C GLY A 136 -3.30 -5.29 -0.13
N PHE A 137 -3.36 -5.42 -1.47
CA PHE A 137 -4.12 -4.48 -2.32
C PHE A 137 -5.62 -4.50 -2.02
N VAL A 138 -6.21 -5.68 -1.88
CA VAL A 138 -7.64 -5.84 -1.61
C VAL A 138 -8.02 -5.29 -0.24
N ILE A 139 -7.24 -5.59 0.80
CA ILE A 139 -7.50 -5.10 2.15
C ILE A 139 -7.39 -3.58 2.22
N ALA A 140 -6.48 -2.96 1.47
CA ALA A 140 -6.36 -1.50 1.40
C ALA A 140 -7.65 -0.82 0.92
N LEU A 141 -8.49 -1.50 0.12
CA LEU A 141 -9.78 -0.97 -0.34
C LEU A 141 -10.77 -0.68 0.80
N ILE A 142 -10.59 -1.28 1.97
CA ILE A 142 -11.41 -0.99 3.16
C ILE A 142 -11.30 0.50 3.51
N GLY A 143 -10.15 1.13 3.31
CA GLY A 143 -9.94 2.56 3.52
C GLY A 143 -10.88 3.46 2.71
N VAL A 144 -11.37 2.99 1.56
CA VAL A 144 -12.30 3.73 0.70
C VAL A 144 -13.61 4.08 1.43
N LEU A 145 -14.02 3.28 2.41
CA LEU A 145 -15.21 3.54 3.23
C LEU A 145 -15.14 4.90 3.94
N TRP A 146 -13.94 5.32 4.36
CA TRP A 146 -13.71 6.61 5.00
C TRP A 146 -13.71 7.77 4.01
N TYR A 147 -13.27 7.53 2.77
CA TYR A 147 -13.17 8.57 1.74
C TYR A 147 -14.51 8.86 1.06
N ARG A 148 -15.36 7.85 0.81
CA ARG A 148 -16.65 7.98 0.12
C ARG A 148 -17.71 8.77 0.91
N ARG A 149 -17.71 8.70 2.24
CA ARG A 149 -18.65 9.44 3.10
C ARG A 149 -18.59 10.96 2.93
N THR A 150 -17.60 11.45 2.19
CA THR A 150 -17.36 12.90 1.98
C THR A 150 -18.10 13.48 0.80
N THR A 151 -18.44 12.67 -0.20
CA THR A 151 -18.98 13.17 -1.47
C THR A 151 -20.45 13.61 -1.38
N LYS A 152 -21.16 13.25 -0.33
CA LYS A 152 -22.60 13.56 -0.17
C LYS A 152 -22.93 14.88 0.55
N LYS A 153 -21.96 15.58 1.16
CA LYS A 153 -22.21 16.79 2.00
C LYS A 153 -21.64 18.11 1.47
N VAL A 154 -21.17 18.18 0.23
CA VAL A 154 -20.58 19.40 -0.35
C VAL A 154 -21.41 19.93 -1.51
N VAL A 155 -22.67 19.54 -1.64
CA VAL A 155 -23.61 20.03 -2.69
C VAL A 155 -24.83 20.69 -2.01
N GLU A 156 -24.59 21.47 -0.93
CA GLU A 156 -25.53 22.48 -0.41
C GLU A 156 -24.79 23.77 -0.11
#